data_c938aed697ddcb1ff306592f5667766a
#
_entry.id   c938aed697ddcb1ff306592f5667766a
#
_cell.length_a   1.000
_cell.length_b   1.000
_cell.length_c   1.000
_cell.angle_alpha   90.00
_cell.angle_beta   90.00
_cell.angle_gamma   90.00
#
_symmetry.space_group_name_H-M   'P 1'
#
loop_
_entity.id
_entity.type
_entity.pdbx_description
1 polymer ?
#
loop_
_entity_poly.entity_id
_entity_poly.type
_entity_poly.pdbx_seq_one_letter_code
_entity_poly.pdbx_strand_id
1 'polypeptide(L)'
;MKNKLCLLLILSSFVLNIHAQKSIRIGIIGLDTSHSVAFTDLINGDKDNAFAKGFRIVAAYPYGSKTIESSAKRIPGYIKKVEQQGVEIVSSISELLDKVDCVLLETNDGRLHLEQAIEVFKSGKICYIDKPIGSTLGEAIAIFEMAEKYKVPIFSSSALRY
;
A
#
# COMPACT_ATOMS: atom_id res chain seq x y z
N MET A 1 3.18 -45.54 36.40
CA MET A 1 4.06 -44.74 35.48
C MET A 1 3.46 -44.47 34.09
N LYS A 2 2.58 -45.34 33.58
CA LYS A 2 1.97 -45.14 32.24
C LYS A 2 1.05 -43.93 32.11
N ASN A 3 0.33 -43.50 33.16
CA ASN A 3 -0.62 -42.38 33.12
C ASN A 3 0.02 -40.99 33.12
N LYS A 4 1.27 -40.83 33.58
CA LYS A 4 2.00 -39.55 33.55
C LYS A 4 2.54 -39.20 32.17
N LEU A 5 2.87 -40.26 31.37
CA LEU A 5 3.36 -40.07 30.00
C LEU A 5 2.26 -39.61 29.01
N CYS A 6 1.03 -40.11 29.17
CA CYS A 6 -0.11 -39.66 28.36
C CYS A 6 -0.49 -38.21 28.65
N LEU A 7 -0.39 -37.75 29.91
CA LEU A 7 -0.73 -36.36 30.26
C LEU A 7 0.28 -35.37 29.68
N LEU A 8 1.54 -35.72 29.58
CA LEU A 8 2.60 -34.91 28.96
C LEU A 8 2.43 -34.78 27.43
N LEU A 9 1.96 -35.84 26.76
CA LEU A 9 1.68 -35.80 25.31
C LEU A 9 0.44 -34.97 24.98
N ILE A 10 -0.57 -34.90 25.82
CA ILE A 10 -1.76 -34.05 25.65
C ILE A 10 -1.42 -32.57 25.88
N LEU A 11 -0.52 -32.24 26.81
CA LEU A 11 -0.08 -30.86 27.06
C LEU A 11 0.80 -30.31 25.92
N SER A 12 1.56 -31.17 25.22
CA SER A 12 2.42 -30.76 24.09
C SER A 12 1.65 -30.42 22.80
N SER A 13 0.43 -30.93 22.64
CA SER A 13 -0.40 -30.64 21.47
C SER A 13 -1.19 -29.32 21.58
N PHE A 14 -1.17 -28.66 22.74
CA PHE A 14 -1.92 -27.41 22.96
C PHE A 14 -1.11 -26.13 22.72
N VAL A 15 0.19 -26.22 22.39
CA VAL A 15 1.12 -25.07 22.40
C VAL A 15 1.43 -24.48 21.02
N LEU A 16 0.86 -24.98 19.92
CA LEU A 16 1.28 -24.54 18.57
C LEU A 16 0.17 -23.97 17.67
N ASN A 17 -0.77 -23.25 18.24
CA ASN A 17 -1.59 -22.32 17.43
C ASN A 17 -1.17 -20.87 17.70
N ILE A 18 0.11 -20.54 17.49
CA ILE A 18 0.51 -19.17 17.26
C ILE A 18 0.00 -18.84 15.85
N HIS A 19 -1.21 -18.34 15.75
CA HIS A 19 -1.66 -17.67 14.53
C HIS A 19 -0.75 -16.45 14.39
N ALA A 20 0.29 -16.58 13.56
CA ALA A 20 1.00 -15.40 13.08
C ALA A 20 -0.05 -14.50 12.42
N GLN A 21 -0.37 -13.39 13.07
CA GLN A 21 -1.33 -12.43 12.52
C GLN A 21 -0.83 -12.05 11.13
N LYS A 22 -1.58 -12.44 10.08
CA LYS A 22 -1.21 -12.15 8.70
C LYS A 22 -1.19 -10.64 8.52
N SER A 23 -0.03 -10.10 8.17
CA SER A 23 0.10 -8.67 7.89
C SER A 23 -0.76 -8.28 6.68
N ILE A 24 -1.40 -7.11 6.77
CA ILE A 24 -2.09 -6.47 5.66
C ILE A 24 -1.01 -6.01 4.67
N ARG A 25 -1.12 -6.49 3.43
CA ARG A 25 -0.18 -6.19 2.36
C ARG A 25 -0.63 -4.92 1.65
N ILE A 26 0.26 -3.95 1.60
CA ILE A 26 0.03 -2.64 0.99
C ILE A 26 0.80 -2.55 -0.33
N GLY A 27 0.16 -2.02 -1.37
CA GLY A 27 0.79 -1.65 -2.63
C GLY A 27 0.94 -0.15 -2.78
N ILE A 28 1.97 0.30 -3.48
CA ILE A 28 2.16 1.70 -3.84
C ILE A 28 2.02 1.85 -5.35
N ILE A 29 1.20 2.80 -5.81
CA ILE A 29 1.17 3.28 -7.18
C ILE A 29 1.82 4.66 -7.21
N GLY A 30 2.89 4.82 -8.00
CA GLY A 30 3.67 6.05 -8.11
C GLY A 30 4.87 6.10 -7.16
N LEU A 31 6.07 6.15 -7.75
CA LEU A 31 7.33 6.37 -7.02
C LEU A 31 7.99 7.67 -7.46
N ASP A 32 7.20 8.73 -7.64
CA ASP A 32 7.65 10.04 -8.11
C ASP A 32 7.44 11.17 -7.08
N THR A 33 6.96 10.83 -5.88
CA THR A 33 6.87 11.72 -4.72
C THR A 33 7.68 11.20 -3.53
N SER A 34 8.12 12.09 -2.65
CA SER A 34 8.80 11.70 -1.40
C SER A 34 7.90 10.95 -0.43
N HIS A 35 6.57 11.08 -0.56
CA HIS A 35 5.61 10.41 0.31
C HIS A 35 5.68 8.88 0.16
N SER A 36 5.87 8.37 -1.06
CA SER A 36 6.01 6.92 -1.29
C SER A 36 7.18 6.31 -0.51
N VAL A 37 8.32 7.02 -0.45
CA VAL A 37 9.48 6.60 0.35
C VAL A 37 9.20 6.78 1.84
N ALA A 38 8.61 7.91 2.25
CA ALA A 38 8.32 8.20 3.65
C ALA A 38 7.34 7.17 4.26
N PHE A 39 6.29 6.77 3.53
CA PHE A 39 5.40 5.70 3.98
C PHE A 39 6.11 4.34 4.04
N THR A 40 7.00 4.07 3.09
CA THR A 40 7.80 2.84 3.13
C THR A 40 8.72 2.81 4.34
N ASP A 41 9.41 3.91 4.64
CA ASP A 41 10.28 4.06 5.81
C ASP A 41 9.47 3.89 7.11
N LEU A 42 8.28 4.51 7.20
CA LEU A 42 7.41 4.42 8.37
C LEU A 42 6.90 3.00 8.62
N ILE A 43 6.49 2.29 7.56
CA ILE A 43 5.79 1.00 7.68
C ILE A 43 6.78 -0.17 7.67
N ASN A 44 7.81 -0.13 6.86
CA ASN A 44 8.76 -1.23 6.70
C ASN A 44 10.07 -1.04 7.48
N GLY A 45 10.45 0.21 7.77
CA GLY A 45 11.77 0.54 8.30
C GLY A 45 11.93 0.18 9.79
N ASP A 46 10.92 0.40 10.61
CA ASP A 46 10.96 0.12 12.04
C ASP A 46 10.00 -1.02 12.40
N LYS A 47 10.56 -2.18 12.74
CA LYS A 47 9.78 -3.37 13.12
C LYS A 47 9.06 -3.22 14.46
N ASP A 48 9.52 -2.31 15.31
CA ASP A 48 8.97 -2.06 16.65
C ASP A 48 7.95 -0.90 16.64
N ASN A 49 7.70 -0.31 15.46
CA ASN A 49 6.71 0.75 15.29
C ASN A 49 5.29 0.21 15.56
N ALA A 50 4.74 0.59 16.72
CA ALA A 50 3.42 0.14 17.15
C ALA A 50 2.30 0.54 16.16
N PHE A 51 2.43 1.66 15.45
CA PHE A 51 1.45 2.15 14.47
C PHE A 51 1.49 1.35 13.17
N ALA A 52 2.64 0.78 12.82
CA ALA A 52 2.81 -0.01 11.60
C ALA A 52 2.64 -1.51 11.83
N LYS A 53 2.44 -1.93 13.09
CA LYS A 53 2.28 -3.34 13.44
C LYS A 53 1.11 -3.98 12.71
N GLY A 54 1.38 -5.04 11.95
CA GLY A 54 0.38 -5.75 11.17
C GLY A 54 0.18 -5.20 9.74
N PHE A 55 1.00 -4.22 9.32
CA PHE A 55 1.02 -3.69 7.97
C PHE A 55 2.40 -3.92 7.33
N ARG A 56 2.42 -4.08 6.00
CA ARG A 56 3.66 -4.13 5.25
C ARG A 56 3.45 -3.69 3.81
N ILE A 57 4.29 -2.79 3.33
CA ILE A 57 4.39 -2.46 1.91
C ILE A 57 5.19 -3.57 1.22
N VAL A 58 4.56 -4.25 0.28
CA VAL A 58 5.13 -5.46 -0.36
C VAL A 58 5.43 -5.28 -1.83
N ALA A 59 4.72 -4.38 -2.53
CA ALA A 59 4.89 -4.14 -3.96
C ALA A 59 4.69 -2.68 -4.32
N ALA A 60 5.34 -2.23 -5.39
CA ALA A 60 5.16 -0.89 -5.94
C ALA A 60 5.17 -0.89 -7.46
N TYR A 61 4.20 -0.18 -8.06
CA TYR A 61 4.20 0.18 -9.47
C TYR A 61 4.78 1.59 -9.63
N PRO A 62 5.98 1.73 -10.25
CA PRO A 62 6.76 2.96 -10.16
C PRO A 62 6.30 4.08 -11.10
N TYR A 63 5.20 3.88 -11.84
CA TYR A 63 4.73 4.82 -12.84
C TYR A 63 4.32 6.16 -12.22
N GLY A 64 4.91 7.23 -12.72
CA GLY A 64 4.60 8.60 -12.36
C GLY A 64 4.47 9.52 -13.58
N SER A 65 4.45 10.83 -13.34
CA SER A 65 4.33 11.81 -14.42
C SER A 65 5.51 11.75 -15.37
N LYS A 66 5.20 11.68 -16.67
CA LYS A 66 6.20 11.80 -17.76
C LYS A 66 6.47 13.26 -18.16
N THR A 67 5.57 14.17 -17.78
CA THR A 67 5.63 15.59 -18.16
C THR A 67 6.18 16.49 -17.07
N ILE A 68 6.25 16.00 -15.83
CA ILE A 68 6.86 16.70 -14.70
C ILE A 68 8.30 16.18 -14.55
N GLU A 69 9.27 16.96 -15.01
CA GLU A 69 10.69 16.55 -15.06
C GLU A 69 11.22 16.14 -13.67
N SER A 70 10.87 16.90 -12.62
CA SER A 70 11.30 16.58 -11.26
C SER A 70 10.74 15.25 -10.75
N SER A 71 9.53 14.87 -11.16
CA SER A 71 8.93 13.57 -10.86
C SER A 71 9.69 12.45 -11.57
N ALA A 72 9.86 12.55 -12.87
CA ALA A 72 10.56 11.54 -13.67
C ALA A 72 11.98 11.27 -13.17
N LYS A 73 12.72 12.32 -12.78
CA LYS A 73 14.08 12.21 -12.25
C LYS A 73 14.18 11.48 -10.90
N ARG A 74 13.12 11.49 -10.08
CA ARG A 74 13.12 10.85 -8.75
C ARG A 74 12.92 9.34 -8.81
N ILE A 75 12.17 8.85 -9.78
CA ILE A 75 11.74 7.45 -9.86
C ILE A 75 12.89 6.46 -9.70
N PRO A 76 14.03 6.54 -10.44
CA PRO A 76 15.09 5.55 -10.30
C PRO A 76 15.73 5.51 -8.91
N GLY A 77 15.81 6.65 -8.24
CA GLY A 77 16.34 6.74 -6.88
C GLY A 77 15.36 6.18 -5.84
N TYR A 78 14.06 6.39 -6.03
CA TYR A 78 13.04 5.91 -5.12
C TYR A 78 12.78 4.41 -5.28
N ILE A 79 12.86 3.87 -6.50
CA ILE A 79 12.88 2.42 -6.75
C ILE A 79 13.93 1.76 -5.86
N LYS A 80 15.19 2.20 -5.95
CA LYS A 80 16.29 1.63 -5.15
C LYS A 80 16.03 1.68 -3.64
N LYS A 81 15.43 2.77 -3.15
CA LYS A 81 15.14 2.93 -1.72
C LYS A 81 14.09 1.96 -1.23
N VAL A 82 13.00 1.77 -1.99
CA VAL A 82 11.93 0.87 -1.57
C VAL A 82 12.31 -0.60 -1.73
N GLU A 83 13.08 -0.96 -2.76
CA GLU A 83 13.66 -2.29 -2.96
C GLU A 83 14.55 -2.72 -1.78
N GLN A 84 15.36 -1.79 -1.22
CA GLN A 84 16.20 -2.04 -0.04
C GLN A 84 15.38 -2.42 1.20
N GLN A 85 14.08 -2.09 1.21
CA GLN A 85 13.14 -2.43 2.29
C GLN A 85 12.26 -3.64 1.95
N GLY A 86 12.60 -4.36 0.88
CA GLY A 86 11.93 -5.59 0.48
C GLY A 86 10.62 -5.36 -0.29
N VAL A 87 10.45 -4.18 -0.92
CA VAL A 87 9.31 -3.90 -1.79
C VAL A 87 9.62 -4.40 -3.21
N GLU A 88 8.76 -5.24 -3.75
CA GLU A 88 8.86 -5.73 -5.11
C GLU A 88 8.40 -4.67 -6.11
N ILE A 89 9.18 -4.43 -7.18
CA ILE A 89 8.78 -3.54 -8.27
C ILE A 89 8.03 -4.34 -9.32
N VAL A 90 6.82 -3.89 -9.62
CA VAL A 90 5.93 -4.54 -10.60
C VAL A 90 5.75 -3.67 -11.85
N SER A 91 5.32 -4.29 -12.94
CA SER A 91 5.24 -3.67 -14.26
C SER A 91 3.88 -3.04 -14.59
N SER A 92 2.85 -3.33 -13.77
CA SER A 92 1.49 -2.83 -13.99
C SER A 92 0.69 -2.72 -12.69
N ILE A 93 -0.41 -1.96 -12.73
CA ILE A 93 -1.38 -1.88 -11.62
C ILE A 93 -2.05 -3.25 -11.42
N SER A 94 -2.40 -3.95 -12.49
CA SER A 94 -3.00 -5.29 -12.40
C SER A 94 -2.09 -6.25 -11.62
N GLU A 95 -0.81 -6.30 -11.94
CA GLU A 95 0.18 -7.14 -11.23
C GLU A 95 0.30 -6.73 -9.75
N LEU A 96 0.27 -5.42 -9.44
CA LEU A 96 0.25 -4.92 -8.07
C LEU A 96 -0.97 -5.47 -7.32
N LEU A 97 -2.15 -5.34 -7.91
CA LEU A 97 -3.42 -5.69 -7.28
C LEU A 97 -3.52 -7.18 -6.92
N ASP A 98 -2.85 -8.07 -7.65
CA ASP A 98 -2.80 -9.50 -7.32
C ASP A 98 -1.99 -9.80 -6.04
N LYS A 99 -1.11 -8.89 -5.64
CA LYS A 99 -0.16 -9.09 -4.54
C LYS A 99 -0.59 -8.45 -3.22
N VAL A 100 -1.56 -7.52 -3.24
CA VAL A 100 -1.83 -6.61 -2.11
C VAL A 100 -3.27 -6.68 -1.62
N ASP A 101 -3.51 -6.16 -0.44
CA ASP A 101 -4.85 -6.11 0.18
C ASP A 101 -5.44 -4.68 0.11
N CYS A 102 -4.58 -3.64 0.07
CA CYS A 102 -4.98 -2.23 -0.11
C CYS A 102 -3.86 -1.45 -0.83
N VAL A 103 -4.17 -0.21 -1.24
CA VAL A 103 -3.30 0.60 -2.11
C VAL A 103 -3.10 2.00 -1.54
N LEU A 104 -1.86 2.49 -1.61
CA LEU A 104 -1.49 3.89 -1.51
C LEU A 104 -1.24 4.42 -2.94
N LEU A 105 -2.10 5.30 -3.42
CA LEU A 105 -1.95 5.98 -4.70
C LEU A 105 -1.16 7.28 -4.46
N GLU A 106 0.13 7.22 -4.76
CA GLU A 106 1.13 8.23 -4.42
C GLU A 106 1.68 8.98 -5.65
N THR A 107 1.09 8.78 -6.82
CA THR A 107 1.50 9.49 -8.03
C THR A 107 1.43 11.00 -7.79
N ASN A 108 2.52 11.74 -8.08
CA ASN A 108 2.59 13.19 -7.84
C ASN A 108 1.66 14.02 -8.74
N ASP A 109 1.28 13.47 -9.88
CA ASP A 109 0.48 14.14 -10.90
C ASP A 109 -1.00 13.76 -10.78
N GLY A 110 -1.81 14.66 -10.23
CA GLY A 110 -3.25 14.44 -10.04
C GLY A 110 -4.03 14.11 -11.32
N ARG A 111 -3.49 14.43 -12.52
CA ARG A 111 -4.10 14.08 -13.81
C ARG A 111 -4.15 12.57 -14.07
N LEU A 112 -3.30 11.81 -13.39
CA LEU A 112 -3.23 10.35 -13.53
C LEU A 112 -4.12 9.63 -12.50
N HIS A 113 -4.56 10.31 -11.45
CA HIS A 113 -5.24 9.69 -10.32
C HIS A 113 -6.56 9.04 -10.68
N LEU A 114 -7.38 9.69 -11.51
CA LEU A 114 -8.69 9.12 -11.89
C LEU A 114 -8.54 7.79 -12.62
N GLU A 115 -7.64 7.70 -13.60
CA GLU A 115 -7.38 6.48 -14.37
C GLU A 115 -6.86 5.37 -13.46
N GLN A 116 -5.83 5.67 -12.66
CA GLN A 116 -5.20 4.71 -11.76
C GLN A 116 -6.16 4.25 -10.65
N ALA A 117 -6.94 5.16 -10.08
CA ALA A 117 -7.92 4.85 -9.04
C ALA A 117 -9.05 3.93 -9.55
N ILE A 118 -9.53 4.12 -10.78
CA ILE A 118 -10.56 3.26 -11.37
C ILE A 118 -10.10 1.80 -11.44
N GLU A 119 -8.84 1.53 -11.78
CA GLU A 119 -8.30 0.17 -11.78
C GLU A 119 -8.33 -0.45 -10.36
N VAL A 120 -7.92 0.33 -9.36
CA VAL A 120 -7.96 -0.10 -7.95
C VAL A 120 -9.40 -0.37 -7.50
N PHE A 121 -10.35 0.53 -7.81
CA PHE A 121 -11.74 0.39 -7.39
C PHE A 121 -12.42 -0.83 -8.02
N LYS A 122 -12.13 -1.13 -9.29
CA LYS A 122 -12.62 -2.36 -9.96
C LYS A 122 -12.17 -3.63 -9.24
N SER A 123 -11.03 -3.61 -8.57
CA SER A 123 -10.54 -4.74 -7.79
C SER A 123 -11.16 -4.86 -6.39
N GLY A 124 -11.97 -3.87 -5.98
CA GLY A 124 -12.60 -3.83 -4.65
C GLY A 124 -11.67 -3.48 -3.50
N LYS A 125 -10.44 -3.02 -3.77
CA LYS A 125 -9.44 -2.74 -2.73
C LYS A 125 -9.54 -1.31 -2.21
N ILE A 126 -9.40 -1.16 -0.89
CA ILE A 126 -9.32 0.14 -0.21
C ILE A 126 -8.15 0.95 -0.79
N CYS A 127 -8.38 2.24 -1.02
CA CYS A 127 -7.39 3.13 -1.62
C CYS A 127 -7.22 4.41 -0.79
N TYR A 128 -5.99 4.67 -0.36
CA TYR A 128 -5.56 6.02 0.01
C TYR A 128 -5.12 6.75 -1.26
N ILE A 129 -5.51 8.01 -1.43
CA ILE A 129 -5.10 8.85 -2.56
C ILE A 129 -4.38 10.07 -2.00
N ASP A 130 -3.10 10.23 -2.37
CA ASP A 130 -2.31 11.39 -1.96
C ASP A 130 -2.85 12.69 -2.62
N LYS A 131 -2.45 13.81 -2.06
CA LYS A 131 -2.78 15.14 -2.61
C LYS A 131 -1.98 15.42 -3.90
N PRO A 132 -2.58 16.16 -4.86
CA PRO A 132 -4.00 16.51 -4.93
C PRO A 132 -4.84 15.32 -5.37
N ILE A 133 -6.08 15.18 -4.88
CA ILE A 133 -6.95 14.04 -5.26
C ILE A 133 -7.13 13.94 -6.77
N GLY A 134 -7.24 15.06 -7.46
CA GLY A 134 -7.32 15.17 -8.90
C GLY A 134 -6.75 16.51 -9.34
N SER A 135 -6.51 16.72 -10.63
CA SER A 135 -5.99 17.99 -11.17
C SER A 135 -7.06 19.06 -11.30
N THR A 136 -8.33 18.65 -11.28
CA THR A 136 -9.50 19.52 -11.33
C THR A 136 -10.56 19.09 -10.33
N LEU A 137 -11.50 19.99 -10.00
CA LEU A 137 -12.64 19.66 -9.16
C LEU A 137 -13.49 18.54 -9.80
N GLY A 138 -13.67 18.58 -11.13
CA GLY A 138 -14.43 17.53 -11.84
C GLY A 138 -13.80 16.14 -11.71
N GLU A 139 -12.48 16.03 -11.83
CA GLU A 139 -11.77 14.76 -11.59
C GLU A 139 -11.88 14.29 -10.13
N ALA A 140 -11.75 15.20 -9.17
CA ALA A 140 -11.91 14.87 -7.76
C ALA A 140 -13.33 14.33 -7.48
N ILE A 141 -14.39 14.97 -7.99
CA ILE A 141 -15.77 14.49 -7.87
C ILE A 141 -15.90 13.12 -8.53
N ALA A 142 -15.40 12.94 -9.75
CA ALA A 142 -15.46 11.66 -10.47
C ALA A 142 -14.78 10.52 -9.71
N ILE A 143 -13.66 10.78 -9.02
CA ILE A 143 -12.99 9.78 -8.17
C ILE A 143 -13.92 9.32 -7.05
N PHE A 144 -14.60 10.23 -6.34
CA PHE A 144 -15.52 9.87 -5.27
C PHE A 144 -16.75 9.12 -5.81
N GLU A 145 -17.34 9.56 -6.91
CA GLU A 145 -18.47 8.88 -7.57
C GLU A 145 -18.09 7.46 -8.01
N MET A 146 -16.90 7.27 -8.55
CA MET A 146 -16.41 5.96 -8.94
C MET A 146 -16.15 5.07 -7.72
N ALA A 147 -15.59 5.59 -6.64
CA ALA A 147 -15.41 4.85 -5.40
C ALA A 147 -16.77 4.38 -4.82
N GLU A 148 -17.79 5.25 -4.83
CA GLU A 148 -19.15 4.91 -4.43
C GLU A 148 -19.77 3.83 -5.33
N LYS A 149 -19.66 3.98 -6.64
CA LYS A 149 -20.13 3.00 -7.64
C LYS A 149 -19.57 1.60 -7.39
N TYR A 150 -18.27 1.50 -7.09
CA TYR A 150 -17.60 0.23 -6.80
C TYR A 150 -17.67 -0.17 -5.33
N LYS A 151 -18.30 0.65 -4.47
CA LYS A 151 -18.43 0.45 -3.02
C LYS A 151 -17.09 0.25 -2.31
N VAL A 152 -16.10 1.02 -2.72
CA VAL A 152 -14.73 0.97 -2.19
C VAL A 152 -14.51 2.16 -1.25
N PRO A 153 -14.09 1.93 0.00
CA PRO A 153 -13.67 3.02 0.88
C PRO A 153 -12.43 3.70 0.32
N ILE A 154 -12.48 5.04 0.26
CA ILE A 154 -11.32 5.88 -0.06
C ILE A 154 -11.12 6.95 1.00
N PHE A 155 -9.89 7.41 1.14
CA PHE A 155 -9.56 8.57 1.96
C PHE A 155 -8.33 9.29 1.41
N SER A 156 -8.17 10.54 1.82
CA SER A 156 -7.03 11.39 1.44
C SER A 156 -6.63 12.27 2.61
N SER A 157 -5.37 12.68 2.61
CA SER A 157 -4.84 13.58 3.62
C SER A 157 -3.71 14.44 3.03
N SER A 158 -3.37 15.51 3.74
CA SER A 158 -2.21 16.34 3.45
C SER A 158 -1.52 16.77 4.74
N ALA A 159 -0.18 16.81 4.73
CA ALA A 159 0.61 17.33 5.84
C ALA A 159 0.31 18.81 6.17
N LEU A 160 -0.25 19.57 5.22
CA LEU A 160 -0.67 20.96 5.43
C LEU A 160 -1.99 21.09 6.19
N ARG A 161 -2.61 19.98 6.59
CA ARG A 161 -3.86 20.00 7.35
C ARG A 161 -3.65 20.26 8.85
N TYR A 162 -2.43 20.07 9.35
CA TYR A 162 -2.06 20.16 10.76
C TYR A 162 -1.02 21.25 11.01
#